data_16f65f940a23199b2d0379bfb78bc807
#
_entry.id   16f65f940a23199b2d0379bfb78bc807
#
_cell.length_a   1.000
_cell.length_b   1.000
_cell.length_c   1.000
_cell.angle_alpha   90.00
_cell.angle_beta   90.00
_cell.angle_gamma   90.00
#
_symmetry.space_group_name_H-M   'P 1'
#
loop_
_entity.id
_entity.type
_entity.pdbx_description
1 polymer ?
#
loop_
_entity_poly.entity_id
_entity_poly.type
_entity_poly.pdbx_seq_one_letter_code
_entity_poly.pdbx_strand_id
1 'polypeptide(L)'
;MEEGAQFMRKILTYGTYDILHRGHINLLRRAKERGDYLIVGISTDEFNAVKGKKSYYDYETRKQMLEAIRYVDEVIPETDWNQKPDDIKRLGVDEVVMGSDWEGNEKFEALRKYCNVHYLPRTEGISTTLIKDELNLMDKDK
;
A
#
# COMPACT_ATOMS: atom_id res chain seq x y z
N MET A 1 -27.83 13.67 -11.60
CA MET A 1 -27.22 12.60 -12.31
C MET A 1 -26.00 12.06 -11.60
N GLU A 2 -25.60 10.92 -12.01
CA GLU A 2 -24.46 10.24 -11.38
C GLU A 2 -23.14 10.57 -12.03
N GLU A 3 -23.07 11.61 -12.84
CA GLU A 3 -21.84 11.99 -13.50
C GLU A 3 -20.69 12.13 -12.53
N GLY A 4 -20.94 12.71 -11.35
CA GLY A 4 -19.89 12.88 -10.35
C GLY A 4 -19.27 11.56 -9.93
N ALA A 5 -20.10 10.55 -9.66
CA ALA A 5 -19.62 9.23 -9.26
C ALA A 5 -18.91 8.54 -10.42
N GLN A 6 -19.38 8.73 -11.67
CA GLN A 6 -18.78 8.11 -12.85
C GLN A 6 -17.38 8.64 -13.12
N PHE A 7 -17.09 9.87 -12.70
CA PHE A 7 -15.79 10.50 -12.94
C PHE A 7 -14.86 10.46 -11.74
N MET A 8 -15.23 9.69 -10.71
CA MET A 8 -14.37 9.49 -9.55
C MET A 8 -13.14 8.69 -9.97
N ARG A 9 -11.97 9.31 -9.77
CA ARG A 9 -10.71 8.64 -10.11
C ARG A 9 -10.24 7.83 -8.91
N LYS A 10 -10.12 6.53 -9.09
CA LYS A 10 -9.76 5.58 -8.03
C LYS A 10 -8.31 5.16 -8.13
N ILE A 11 -7.62 5.24 -7.01
CA ILE A 11 -6.21 4.88 -6.88
C ILE A 11 -6.11 3.66 -5.98
N LEU A 12 -5.25 2.72 -6.34
CA LEU A 12 -5.00 1.51 -5.56
C LEU A 12 -3.51 1.42 -5.28
N THR A 13 -3.16 1.12 -4.04
CA THR A 13 -1.78 0.82 -3.65
C THR A 13 -1.75 -0.42 -2.78
N TYR A 14 -0.63 -1.13 -2.78
CA TYR A 14 -0.46 -2.36 -2.02
C TYR A 14 0.75 -2.25 -1.09
N GLY A 15 0.69 -2.93 0.03
CA GLY A 15 1.84 -2.98 0.92
C GLY A 15 1.54 -3.72 2.20
N THR A 16 2.54 -3.87 3.04
CA THR A 16 2.39 -4.47 4.37
C THR A 16 1.92 -3.43 5.39
N TYR A 17 2.47 -2.23 5.31
CA TYR A 17 2.14 -1.10 6.20
C TYR A 17 2.26 -1.47 7.67
N ASP A 18 3.39 -2.10 8.01
CA ASP A 18 3.70 -2.45 9.40
C ASP A 18 4.46 -1.29 10.04
N ILE A 19 4.17 -1.00 11.30
CA ILE A 19 4.80 0.10 12.05
C ILE A 19 4.77 1.40 11.23
N LEU A 20 3.60 2.00 11.14
CA LEU A 20 3.40 3.20 10.33
C LEU A 20 4.33 4.33 10.75
N HIS A 21 4.87 5.02 9.76
CA HIS A 21 5.76 6.16 9.95
C HIS A 21 5.49 7.22 8.89
N ARG A 22 6.22 8.34 8.94
CA ARG A 22 5.96 9.47 8.03
C ARG A 22 6.13 9.10 6.55
N GLY A 23 6.98 8.11 6.25
CA GLY A 23 7.14 7.65 4.86
C GLY A 23 5.87 7.03 4.31
N HIS A 24 5.19 6.22 5.13
CA HIS A 24 3.89 5.66 4.77
C HIS A 24 2.86 6.77 4.58
N ILE A 25 2.82 7.72 5.51
CA ILE A 25 1.84 8.82 5.45
C ILE A 25 2.07 9.66 4.19
N ASN A 26 3.32 9.96 3.87
CA ASN A 26 3.66 10.73 2.66
C ASN A 26 3.23 9.97 1.39
N LEU A 27 3.47 8.67 1.34
CA LEU A 27 3.07 7.85 0.21
C LEU A 27 1.55 7.88 0.03
N LEU A 28 0.83 7.66 1.13
CA LEU A 28 -0.64 7.62 1.10
C LEU A 28 -1.22 8.97 0.69
N ARG A 29 -0.67 10.07 1.23
CA ARG A 29 -1.10 11.41 0.86
C ARG A 29 -0.89 11.67 -0.62
N ARG A 30 0.32 11.36 -1.13
CA ARG A 30 0.64 11.57 -2.53
C ARG A 30 -0.19 10.70 -3.46
N ALA A 31 -0.45 9.46 -3.04
CA ALA A 31 -1.31 8.57 -3.81
C ALA A 31 -2.73 9.13 -3.88
N LYS A 32 -3.25 9.59 -2.75
CA LYS A 32 -4.60 10.18 -2.70
C LYS A 32 -4.69 11.42 -3.58
N GLU A 33 -3.64 12.23 -3.62
CA GLU A 33 -3.62 13.45 -4.43
C GLU A 33 -3.70 13.18 -5.93
N ARG A 34 -3.44 11.94 -6.35
CA ARG A 34 -3.53 11.55 -7.75
C ARG A 34 -4.95 11.19 -8.19
N GLY A 35 -5.89 11.15 -7.25
CA GLY A 35 -7.27 10.82 -7.56
C GLY A 35 -8.22 11.29 -6.48
N ASP A 36 -9.39 10.70 -6.48
CA ASP A 36 -10.48 11.10 -5.59
C ASP A 36 -10.72 10.07 -4.48
N TYR A 37 -10.30 8.84 -4.69
CA TYR A 37 -10.62 7.72 -3.80
C TYR A 37 -9.40 6.80 -3.72
N LEU A 38 -8.90 6.59 -2.52
CA LEU A 38 -7.70 5.77 -2.31
C LEU A 38 -8.06 4.45 -1.65
N ILE A 39 -7.73 3.36 -2.33
CA ILE A 39 -7.89 2.00 -1.86
C ILE A 39 -6.51 1.45 -1.51
N VAL A 40 -6.38 0.86 -0.32
CA VAL A 40 -5.11 0.28 0.12
C VAL A 40 -5.30 -1.23 0.30
N GLY A 41 -4.54 -2.02 -0.46
CA GLY A 41 -4.49 -3.47 -0.29
C GLY A 41 -3.36 -3.82 0.67
N ILE A 42 -3.68 -4.39 1.82
CA ILE A 42 -2.65 -4.75 2.80
C ILE A 42 -2.50 -6.26 2.89
N SER A 43 -1.25 -6.71 2.91
CA SER A 43 -0.97 -8.14 2.95
C SER A 43 -1.46 -8.74 4.26
N THR A 44 -2.14 -9.89 4.13
CA THR A 44 -2.57 -10.67 5.28
C THR A 44 -1.35 -11.30 5.95
N ASP A 45 -1.52 -11.75 7.19
CA ASP A 45 -0.44 -12.43 7.90
C ASP A 45 -0.03 -13.70 7.15
N GLU A 46 -1.00 -14.41 6.59
CA GLU A 46 -0.74 -15.62 5.80
C GLU A 46 0.06 -15.29 4.54
N PHE A 47 -0.28 -14.23 3.85
CA PHE A 47 0.45 -13.81 2.64
C PHE A 47 1.85 -13.33 2.99
N ASN A 48 2.02 -12.64 4.10
CA ASN A 48 3.35 -12.26 4.59
C ASN A 48 4.22 -13.50 4.80
N ALA A 49 3.67 -14.56 5.37
CA ALA A 49 4.39 -15.81 5.58
C ALA A 49 4.84 -16.42 4.24
N VAL A 50 3.98 -16.38 3.22
CA VAL A 50 4.34 -16.85 1.88
C VAL A 50 5.52 -16.06 1.31
N LYS A 51 5.57 -14.76 1.59
CA LYS A 51 6.66 -13.89 1.12
C LYS A 51 7.91 -13.97 2.00
N GLY A 52 7.88 -14.80 3.04
CA GLY A 52 8.99 -14.90 3.99
C GLY A 52 9.11 -13.71 4.92
N LYS A 53 8.02 -13.00 5.16
CA LYS A 53 7.98 -11.83 6.01
C LYS A 53 7.17 -12.09 7.27
N LYS A 54 7.50 -11.35 8.33
CA LYS A 54 6.71 -11.36 9.55
C LYS A 54 6.53 -9.91 9.99
N SER A 55 5.28 -9.45 10.08
CA SER A 55 5.00 -8.11 10.55
C SER A 55 4.94 -8.10 12.08
N TYR A 56 5.23 -6.95 12.66
CA TYR A 56 5.11 -6.75 14.10
C TYR A 56 3.64 -6.75 14.53
N TYR A 57 2.80 -6.00 13.80
CA TYR A 57 1.36 -5.98 14.03
C TYR A 57 0.66 -7.00 13.14
N ASP A 58 -0.40 -7.63 13.69
CA ASP A 58 -1.21 -8.54 12.91
C ASP A 58 -2.05 -7.77 11.88
N TYR A 59 -2.70 -8.52 10.99
CA TYR A 59 -3.49 -7.92 9.91
C TYR A 59 -4.57 -6.98 10.43
N GLU A 60 -5.33 -7.40 11.44
CA GLU A 60 -6.45 -6.59 11.95
C GLU A 60 -5.96 -5.27 12.54
N THR A 61 -4.84 -5.28 13.24
CA THR A 61 -4.25 -4.07 13.80
C THR A 61 -3.78 -3.14 12.68
N ARG A 62 -3.10 -3.68 11.67
CA ARG A 62 -2.62 -2.88 10.55
C ARG A 62 -3.79 -2.27 9.77
N LYS A 63 -4.84 -3.06 9.55
CA LYS A 63 -6.05 -2.59 8.88
C LYS A 63 -6.69 -1.43 9.64
N GLN A 64 -6.87 -1.61 10.95
CA GLN A 64 -7.49 -0.59 11.80
C GLN A 64 -6.70 0.72 11.75
N MET A 65 -5.38 0.63 11.81
CA MET A 65 -4.54 1.83 11.77
C MET A 65 -4.65 2.54 10.43
N LEU A 66 -4.66 1.79 9.32
CA LEU A 66 -4.84 2.40 7.99
C LEU A 66 -6.20 3.03 7.82
N GLU A 67 -7.24 2.40 8.35
CA GLU A 67 -8.58 2.95 8.25
C GLU A 67 -8.74 4.26 9.01
N ALA A 68 -7.86 4.54 9.95
CA ALA A 68 -7.85 5.79 10.72
C ALA A 68 -7.11 6.92 10.00
N ILE A 69 -6.41 6.63 8.92
CA ILE A 69 -5.65 7.64 8.19
C ILE A 69 -6.58 8.37 7.24
N ARG A 70 -6.57 9.71 7.33
CA ARG A 70 -7.51 10.57 6.60
C ARG A 70 -7.44 10.40 5.08
N TYR A 71 -6.32 9.94 4.55
CA TYR A 71 -6.14 9.80 3.10
C TYR A 71 -6.69 8.50 2.55
N VAL A 72 -6.96 7.53 3.42
CA VAL A 72 -7.40 6.18 3.03
C VAL A 72 -8.92 6.12 3.04
N ASP A 73 -9.49 5.72 1.91
CA ASP A 73 -10.94 5.59 1.78
C ASP A 73 -11.42 4.16 1.96
N GLU A 74 -10.59 3.18 1.61
CA GLU A 74 -10.97 1.78 1.67
C GLU A 74 -9.73 0.91 1.87
N VAL A 75 -9.86 -0.13 2.70
CA VAL A 75 -8.79 -1.11 2.90
C VAL A 75 -9.30 -2.48 2.46
N ILE A 76 -8.49 -3.16 1.64
CA ILE A 76 -8.80 -4.52 1.18
C ILE A 76 -7.64 -5.45 1.54
N PRO A 77 -7.90 -6.76 1.67
CA PRO A 77 -6.80 -7.70 1.93
C PRO A 77 -6.02 -8.01 0.65
N GLU A 78 -4.71 -8.16 0.78
CA GLU A 78 -3.86 -8.72 -0.25
C GLU A 78 -3.47 -10.12 0.19
N THR A 79 -4.01 -11.12 -0.51
CA THR A 79 -3.84 -12.53 -0.13
C THR A 79 -3.01 -13.33 -1.13
N ASP A 80 -2.80 -12.77 -2.33
CA ASP A 80 -2.23 -13.50 -3.46
C ASP A 80 -1.57 -12.53 -4.42
N TRP A 81 -0.47 -12.97 -5.04
CA TRP A 81 0.18 -12.18 -6.10
C TRP A 81 -0.72 -11.96 -7.31
N ASN A 82 -1.64 -12.90 -7.56
CA ASN A 82 -2.42 -12.91 -8.80
C ASN A 82 -3.77 -12.22 -8.69
N GLN A 83 -4.10 -11.65 -7.53
CA GLN A 83 -5.40 -10.99 -7.35
C GLN A 83 -5.48 -9.60 -7.98
N LYS A 84 -4.35 -8.98 -8.29
CA LYS A 84 -4.31 -7.57 -8.68
C LYS A 84 -5.14 -7.23 -9.91
N PRO A 85 -5.09 -8.02 -11.00
CA PRO A 85 -5.96 -7.72 -12.15
C PRO A 85 -7.45 -7.76 -11.79
N ASP A 86 -7.86 -8.72 -10.97
CA ASP A 86 -9.25 -8.81 -10.54
C ASP A 86 -9.64 -7.62 -9.65
N ASP A 87 -8.76 -7.22 -8.75
CA ASP A 87 -8.99 -6.04 -7.90
C ASP A 87 -9.21 -4.79 -8.75
N ILE A 88 -8.37 -4.59 -9.75
CA ILE A 88 -8.46 -3.43 -10.64
C ILE A 88 -9.82 -3.40 -11.34
N LYS A 89 -10.24 -4.54 -11.87
CA LYS A 89 -11.52 -4.64 -12.57
C LYS A 89 -12.71 -4.49 -11.64
N ARG A 90 -12.67 -5.21 -10.52
CA ARG A 90 -13.79 -5.24 -9.57
C ARG A 90 -14.01 -3.88 -8.94
N LEU A 91 -12.94 -3.16 -8.63
CA LEU A 91 -13.02 -1.88 -7.92
C LEU A 91 -13.06 -0.68 -8.87
N GLY A 92 -12.85 -0.89 -10.16
CA GLY A 92 -12.83 0.20 -11.12
C GLY A 92 -11.64 1.12 -10.94
N VAL A 93 -10.46 0.54 -10.75
CA VAL A 93 -9.24 1.30 -10.47
C VAL A 93 -8.71 1.97 -11.72
N ASP A 94 -8.38 3.26 -11.61
CA ASP A 94 -7.81 4.04 -12.70
C ASP A 94 -6.29 4.04 -12.70
N GLU A 95 -5.68 3.95 -11.51
CA GLU A 95 -4.22 3.96 -11.41
C GLU A 95 -3.76 3.17 -10.19
N VAL A 96 -2.72 2.37 -10.38
CA VAL A 96 -2.00 1.72 -9.28
C VAL A 96 -0.77 2.57 -8.97
N VAL A 97 -0.59 2.94 -7.72
CA VAL A 97 0.53 3.77 -7.26
C VAL A 97 1.35 2.95 -6.27
N MET A 98 2.66 2.85 -6.53
CA MET A 98 3.58 2.11 -5.67
C MET A 98 4.78 2.97 -5.35
N GLY A 99 5.54 2.60 -4.33
CA GLY A 99 6.83 3.22 -4.06
C GLY A 99 7.84 2.89 -5.15
N SER A 100 8.85 3.73 -5.29
CA SER A 100 9.86 3.60 -6.36
C SER A 100 10.68 2.32 -6.26
N ASP A 101 10.70 1.66 -5.10
CA ASP A 101 11.37 0.38 -4.94
C ASP A 101 10.81 -0.69 -5.88
N TRP A 102 9.57 -0.53 -6.31
CA TRP A 102 8.90 -1.47 -7.21
C TRP A 102 9.00 -1.09 -8.68
N GLU A 103 9.67 0.01 -8.98
CA GLU A 103 9.77 0.49 -10.36
C GLU A 103 10.46 -0.55 -11.24
N GLY A 104 9.82 -0.87 -12.37
CA GLY A 104 10.33 -1.89 -13.28
C GLY A 104 10.02 -3.32 -12.89
N ASN A 105 9.37 -3.54 -11.75
CA ASN A 105 8.99 -4.89 -11.33
C ASN A 105 7.93 -5.44 -12.26
N GLU A 106 8.15 -6.64 -12.79
CA GLU A 106 7.27 -7.24 -13.80
C GLU A 106 5.83 -7.37 -13.35
N LYS A 107 5.63 -7.68 -12.07
CA LYS A 107 4.28 -7.89 -11.53
C LYS A 107 3.45 -6.61 -11.55
N PHE A 108 4.08 -5.47 -11.34
CA PHE A 108 3.38 -4.18 -11.40
C PHE A 108 3.35 -3.63 -12.82
N GLU A 109 4.42 -3.81 -13.58
CA GLU A 109 4.44 -3.35 -14.97
C GLU A 109 3.36 -4.06 -15.81
N ALA A 110 3.07 -5.33 -15.52
CA ALA A 110 2.02 -6.07 -16.21
C ALA A 110 0.63 -5.46 -15.99
N LEU A 111 0.44 -4.70 -14.92
CA LEU A 111 -0.85 -4.07 -14.66
C LEU A 111 -1.17 -2.92 -15.60
N ARG A 112 -0.19 -2.44 -16.37
CA ARG A 112 -0.41 -1.39 -17.36
C ARG A 112 -1.40 -1.81 -18.44
N LYS A 113 -1.65 -3.11 -18.58
CA LYS A 113 -2.69 -3.62 -19.48
C LYS A 113 -4.09 -3.18 -19.04
N TYR A 114 -4.26 -2.89 -17.76
CA TYR A 114 -5.58 -2.67 -17.15
C TYR A 114 -5.78 -1.25 -16.69
N CYS A 115 -4.71 -0.56 -16.30
CA CYS A 115 -4.80 0.80 -15.76
C CYS A 115 -3.42 1.45 -15.82
N ASN A 116 -3.35 2.72 -15.40
CA ASN A 116 -2.07 3.41 -15.27
C ASN A 116 -1.31 2.85 -14.06
N VAL A 117 0.02 2.89 -14.14
CA VAL A 117 0.90 2.51 -13.03
C VAL A 117 1.89 3.65 -12.81
N HIS A 118 2.01 4.11 -11.57
CA HIS A 118 2.86 5.24 -11.22
C HIS A 118 3.68 4.90 -9.98
N TYR A 119 4.94 5.35 -9.96
CA TYR A 119 5.84 5.10 -8.83
C TYR A 119 6.22 6.42 -8.18
N LEU A 120 6.19 6.44 -6.84
CA LEU A 120 6.52 7.62 -6.06
C LEU A 120 7.88 7.45 -5.38
N PRO A 121 8.68 8.51 -5.30
CA PRO A 121 9.98 8.42 -4.63
C PRO A 121 9.80 8.20 -3.12
N ARG A 122 10.78 7.52 -2.52
CA ARG A 122 10.79 7.23 -1.09
C ARG A 122 10.98 8.51 -0.28
N THR A 123 10.45 8.49 0.95
CA THR A 123 10.83 9.47 1.96
C THR A 123 12.16 9.01 2.55
N GLU A 124 13.20 9.83 2.43
CA GLU A 124 14.53 9.47 2.91
C GLU A 124 14.59 9.50 4.43
N GLY A 125 15.47 8.67 4.97
CA GLY A 125 15.81 8.67 6.40
C GLY A 125 14.84 7.90 7.27
N ILE A 126 13.83 7.25 6.70
CA ILE A 126 12.88 6.46 7.48
C ILE A 126 12.39 5.24 6.69
N SER A 127 12.34 4.10 7.35
CA SER A 127 11.72 2.88 6.83
C SER A 127 11.35 1.98 8.00
N THR A 128 10.44 1.05 7.78
CA THR A 128 10.07 0.08 8.83
C THR A 128 11.28 -0.77 9.23
N THR A 129 12.10 -1.16 8.26
CA THR A 129 13.33 -1.92 8.54
C THR A 129 14.27 -1.12 9.44
N LEU A 130 14.49 0.15 9.15
CA LEU A 130 15.33 1.01 9.96
C LEU A 130 14.81 1.13 11.39
N ILE A 131 13.50 1.31 11.55
CA ILE A 131 12.88 1.40 12.87
C ILE A 131 13.12 0.11 13.66
N LYS A 132 12.88 -1.05 13.03
CA LYS A 132 13.08 -2.35 13.68
C LYS A 132 14.54 -2.54 14.09
N ASP A 133 15.47 -2.18 13.21
CA ASP A 133 16.90 -2.31 13.49
C ASP A 133 17.32 -1.42 14.66
N GLU A 134 16.86 -0.18 14.68
CA GLU A 134 17.18 0.74 15.76
C GLU A 134 16.61 0.25 17.10
N LEU A 135 15.39 -0.28 17.11
CA LEU A 135 14.81 -0.82 18.32
C LEU A 135 15.57 -2.03 18.83
N ASN A 136 16.07 -2.88 17.93
CA ASN A 136 16.91 -4.01 18.31
C ASN A 136 18.21 -3.55 18.97
N LEU A 137 18.83 -2.51 18.43
CA LEU A 137 20.05 -1.95 19.03
C LEU A 137 19.76 -1.38 20.41
N MET A 138 18.64 -0.70 20.58
CA MET A 138 18.24 -0.18 21.89
C MET A 138 18.02 -1.29 22.90
N ASP A 139 17.42 -2.40 22.48
CA ASP A 139 17.19 -3.56 23.37
C ASP A 139 18.53 -4.20 23.78
N LYS A 140 19.49 -4.26 22.87
CA LYS A 140 20.82 -4.84 23.16
C LYS A 140 21.60 -4.02 24.16
N ASP A 141 21.32 -2.74 24.25
CA ASP A 141 21.99 -1.83 25.16
C ASP A 141 21.42 -1.87 26.59
N LYS A 142 20.35 -2.61 26.79
CA LYS A 142 19.77 -2.83 28.10
C LYS A 142 20.42 -4.05 28.79
#